data_bcedd8c6efe384eed293f1d3ff8c03be
#
_entry.id   bcedd8c6efe384eed293f1d3ff8c03be
#
_cell.length_a   1.000
_cell.length_b   1.000
_cell.length_c   1.000
_cell.angle_alpha   90.00
_cell.angle_beta   90.00
_cell.angle_gamma   90.00
#
_symmetry.space_group_name_H-M   'P 1'
#
loop_
_entity.id
_entity.type
_entity.pdbx_description
1 polymer ?
#
loop_
_entity_poly.entity_id
_entity_poly.type
_entity_poly.pdbx_seq_one_letter_code
_entity_poly.pdbx_strand_id
1 'polypeptide(L)'
;MTAEYKNWQEEFVDINFTDQRLKSRFFKIIDAFAASPGKSTWAATGSRSSAKAAYRFFSNSEISKDELLDSISRATVEKIKCADAEWILAVQDTTAVGFGDRKAIQGMGYYCSTEQRGMLVHSCIAVTDQGIPLGIIYQETNTREKPRDDSQTKEQKRSRPIEEKENFRWLDSMRETLLRMPADIPILTVCDREGDFYEFFSEAADLKADFLIRIVQNRMVDDGKKIFHELRSSPVAGSMVVRMSRNPKEHIPSRNIKMDYHCKKVTIYRPQRRKEKHLREKLELTAIYVHECGKKGTEWFLLTTVTVKSEKEIEKLVQCYAHRWKIERFHFILKSGGKIEKNQAREYGRLSFLTLLYSVIAMQ
;
A
#
# COMPACT_ATOMS: atom_id res chain seq x y z
N MET A 1 -22.07 -21.44 15.21
CA MET A 1 -20.73 -20.84 15.43
C MET A 1 -20.99 -19.49 16.08
N THR A 2 -20.76 -19.38 17.38
CA THR A 2 -20.78 -18.13 18.12
C THR A 2 -19.63 -17.32 17.61
N ALA A 3 -19.89 -16.14 17.01
CA ALA A 3 -18.86 -15.18 16.66
C ALA A 3 -18.12 -14.84 17.97
N GLU A 4 -16.89 -15.30 18.11
CA GLU A 4 -16.00 -14.79 19.15
C GLU A 4 -15.91 -13.28 18.95
N TYR A 5 -16.34 -12.54 19.95
CA TYR A 5 -16.21 -11.08 19.96
C TYR A 5 -14.73 -10.77 19.91
N LYS A 6 -14.28 -10.18 18.81
CA LYS A 6 -12.89 -9.81 18.61
C LYS A 6 -12.49 -8.79 19.66
N ASN A 7 -11.37 -9.02 20.31
CA ASN A 7 -10.82 -8.08 21.27
C ASN A 7 -10.12 -6.92 20.55
N TRP A 8 -10.85 -5.84 20.25
CA TRP A 8 -10.30 -4.66 19.60
C TRP A 8 -9.17 -3.97 20.39
N GLN A 9 -9.01 -4.32 21.68
CA GLN A 9 -7.87 -3.80 22.46
C GLN A 9 -6.54 -4.31 21.93
N GLU A 10 -6.51 -5.49 21.31
CA GLU A 10 -5.30 -6.02 20.66
C GLU A 10 -4.96 -5.30 19.35
N GLU A 11 -5.92 -4.65 18.71
CA GLU A 11 -5.71 -3.87 17.49
C GLU A 11 -5.29 -2.42 17.77
N PHE A 12 -5.44 -1.95 19.02
CA PHE A 12 -5.15 -0.58 19.43
C PHE A 12 -4.31 -0.58 20.70
N VAL A 13 -3.07 -1.08 20.57
CA VAL A 13 -2.11 -1.15 21.67
C VAL A 13 -1.71 0.26 22.09
N ASP A 14 -1.74 0.49 23.41
CA ASP A 14 -1.31 1.75 24.02
C ASP A 14 -2.04 3.01 23.52
N ILE A 15 -3.23 2.86 22.94
CA ILE A 15 -4.02 4.03 22.62
C ILE A 15 -4.40 4.76 23.93
N ASN A 16 -3.88 5.95 24.08
CA ASN A 16 -4.07 6.75 25.29
C ASN A 16 -5.06 7.87 25.01
N PHE A 17 -6.24 7.77 25.58
CA PHE A 17 -7.19 8.87 25.62
C PHE A 17 -7.07 9.59 26.95
N THR A 18 -7.07 10.92 26.93
CA THR A 18 -7.05 11.79 28.12
C THR A 18 -8.18 11.47 29.09
N ASP A 19 -9.33 11.00 28.59
CA ASP A 19 -10.50 10.59 29.38
C ASP A 19 -10.87 9.12 29.08
N GLN A 20 -11.00 8.32 30.14
CA GLN A 20 -11.46 6.92 30.07
C GLN A 20 -12.85 6.77 29.44
N ARG A 21 -13.67 7.80 29.46
CA ARG A 21 -14.97 7.83 28.77
C ARG A 21 -14.79 7.86 27.26
N LEU A 22 -13.75 8.55 26.76
CA LEU A 22 -13.38 8.56 25.33
C LEU A 22 -12.92 7.16 24.89
N LYS A 23 -12.07 6.50 25.68
CA LYS A 23 -11.63 5.13 25.43
C LYS A 23 -12.82 4.16 25.36
N SER A 24 -13.69 4.17 26.35
CA SER A 24 -14.91 3.34 26.35
C SER A 24 -15.83 3.65 25.16
N ARG A 25 -15.93 4.93 24.77
CA ARG A 25 -16.72 5.36 23.62
C ARG A 25 -16.12 4.87 22.32
N PHE A 26 -14.80 4.95 22.17
CA PHE A 26 -14.07 4.46 21.01
C PHE A 26 -14.37 2.97 20.74
N PHE A 27 -14.20 2.11 21.74
CA PHE A 27 -14.45 0.68 21.58
C PHE A 27 -15.92 0.37 21.25
N LYS A 28 -16.89 1.08 21.86
CA LYS A 28 -18.31 0.95 21.48
C LYS A 28 -18.59 1.35 20.04
N ILE A 29 -17.87 2.33 19.50
CA ILE A 29 -18.03 2.76 18.10
C ILE A 29 -17.45 1.71 17.17
N ILE A 30 -16.25 1.18 17.44
CA ILE A 30 -15.64 0.19 16.56
C ILE A 30 -16.42 -1.12 16.56
N ASP A 31 -16.92 -1.58 17.72
CA ASP A 31 -17.82 -2.73 17.83
C ASP A 31 -19.08 -2.54 16.97
N ALA A 32 -19.71 -1.37 17.06
CA ALA A 32 -20.91 -1.07 16.30
C ALA A 32 -20.65 -1.07 14.77
N PHE A 33 -19.50 -0.54 14.35
CA PHE A 33 -19.13 -0.52 12.94
C PHE A 33 -18.71 -1.89 12.42
N ALA A 34 -18.00 -2.67 13.21
CA ALA A 34 -17.62 -4.04 12.88
C ALA A 34 -18.84 -4.97 12.80
N ALA A 35 -19.80 -4.81 13.69
CA ALA A 35 -21.06 -5.57 13.67
C ALA A 35 -21.99 -5.17 12.51
N SER A 36 -21.79 -4.00 11.92
CA SER A 36 -22.65 -3.47 10.85
C SER A 36 -21.85 -2.77 9.75
N PRO A 37 -20.91 -3.46 9.08
CA PRO A 37 -20.06 -2.84 8.08
C PRO A 37 -20.88 -2.27 6.92
N GLY A 38 -20.50 -1.09 6.48
CA GLY A 38 -21.16 -0.39 5.37
C GLY A 38 -22.54 0.23 5.66
N LYS A 39 -22.99 0.19 6.92
CA LYS A 39 -24.17 0.99 7.35
C LYS A 39 -23.76 2.42 7.69
N SER A 40 -24.73 3.36 7.63
CA SER A 40 -24.50 4.71 8.13
C SER A 40 -24.20 4.68 9.64
N THR A 41 -23.50 5.70 10.16
CA THR A 41 -23.20 5.81 11.60
C THR A 41 -24.45 5.64 12.46
N TRP A 42 -25.55 6.23 12.05
CA TRP A 42 -26.82 6.11 12.75
C TRP A 42 -27.34 4.66 12.77
N ALA A 43 -27.34 4.00 11.62
CA ALA A 43 -27.82 2.61 11.51
C ALA A 43 -26.90 1.61 12.19
N ALA A 44 -25.58 1.86 12.21
CA ALA A 44 -24.60 1.00 12.89
C ALA A 44 -24.72 1.11 14.42
N THR A 45 -24.86 2.34 14.94
CA THR A 45 -24.92 2.58 16.38
C THR A 45 -26.28 2.30 17.03
N GLY A 46 -27.32 2.02 16.24
CA GLY A 46 -28.63 1.54 16.68
C GLY A 46 -29.52 2.56 17.42
N SER A 47 -29.02 3.74 17.78
CA SER A 47 -29.80 4.78 18.45
C SER A 47 -29.34 6.18 18.09
N ARG A 48 -30.26 7.16 18.21
CA ARG A 48 -29.96 8.59 17.99
C ARG A 48 -28.91 9.13 18.98
N SER A 49 -28.97 8.68 20.22
CA SER A 49 -28.01 9.10 21.27
C SER A 49 -26.61 8.56 20.99
N SER A 50 -26.48 7.30 20.62
CA SER A 50 -25.19 6.66 20.25
C SER A 50 -24.61 7.26 18.99
N ALA A 51 -25.44 7.54 17.97
CA ALA A 51 -25.01 8.23 16.74
C ALA A 51 -24.46 9.64 17.04
N LYS A 52 -25.20 10.41 17.86
CA LYS A 52 -24.76 11.74 18.28
C LYS A 52 -23.43 11.68 19.06
N ALA A 53 -23.27 10.67 19.91
CA ALA A 53 -22.03 10.46 20.65
C ALA A 53 -20.85 10.06 19.74
N ALA A 54 -21.08 9.26 18.71
CA ALA A 54 -20.06 8.94 17.71
C ALA A 54 -19.67 10.18 16.90
N TYR A 55 -20.61 10.99 16.44
CA TYR A 55 -20.29 12.27 15.75
C TYR A 55 -19.49 13.24 16.62
N ARG A 56 -19.82 13.35 17.91
CA ARG A 56 -19.04 14.16 18.85
C ARG A 56 -17.63 13.60 19.04
N PHE A 57 -17.50 12.29 19.11
CA PHE A 57 -16.20 11.63 19.19
C PHE A 57 -15.32 11.99 17.99
N PHE A 58 -15.81 11.83 16.75
CA PHE A 58 -15.07 12.17 15.54
C PHE A 58 -14.80 13.68 15.35
N SER A 59 -15.41 14.54 16.13
CA SER A 59 -15.21 15.98 16.10
C SER A 59 -14.40 16.49 17.28
N ASN A 60 -13.92 15.59 18.14
CA ASN A 60 -13.10 15.98 19.28
C ASN A 60 -11.67 16.22 18.79
N SER A 61 -11.15 17.42 18.99
CA SER A 61 -9.79 17.82 18.65
C SER A 61 -8.68 17.10 19.45
N GLU A 62 -9.04 16.49 20.57
CA GLU A 62 -8.11 15.68 21.38
C GLU A 62 -7.86 14.28 20.78
N ILE A 63 -8.59 13.91 19.71
CA ILE A 63 -8.45 12.60 19.08
C ILE A 63 -7.63 12.76 17.81
N SER A 64 -6.37 12.37 17.88
CA SER A 64 -5.45 12.40 16.76
C SER A 64 -5.59 11.14 15.89
N LYS A 65 -5.69 11.34 14.57
CA LYS A 65 -5.60 10.26 13.60
C LYS A 65 -4.21 9.59 13.62
N ASP A 66 -3.17 10.40 13.87
CA ASP A 66 -1.79 9.91 13.86
C ASP A 66 -1.52 9.03 15.08
N GLU A 67 -2.01 9.40 16.25
CA GLU A 67 -1.96 8.54 17.45
C GLU A 67 -2.71 7.22 17.25
N LEU A 68 -3.84 7.26 16.54
CA LEU A 68 -4.58 6.05 16.19
C LEU A 68 -3.77 5.17 15.25
N LEU A 69 -3.15 5.75 14.21
CA LEU A 69 -2.28 5.04 13.28
C LEU A 69 -1.07 4.43 13.99
N ASP A 70 -0.44 5.17 14.87
CA ASP A 70 0.70 4.69 15.66
C ASP A 70 0.31 3.50 16.55
N SER A 71 -0.87 3.56 17.17
CA SER A 71 -1.39 2.45 17.97
C SER A 71 -1.64 1.19 17.11
N ILE A 72 -2.27 1.35 15.94
CA ILE A 72 -2.49 0.26 14.97
C ILE A 72 -1.17 -0.33 14.48
N SER A 73 -0.21 0.52 14.18
CA SER A 73 1.12 0.09 13.72
C SER A 73 1.84 -0.71 14.80
N ARG A 74 1.82 -0.28 16.07
CA ARG A 74 2.37 -1.04 17.19
C ARG A 74 1.70 -2.40 17.36
N ALA A 75 0.38 -2.47 17.25
CA ALA A 75 -0.35 -3.74 17.26
C ALA A 75 0.09 -4.67 16.11
N THR A 76 0.35 -4.10 14.95
CA THR A 76 0.90 -4.84 13.80
C THR A 76 2.32 -5.34 14.08
N VAL A 77 3.17 -4.53 14.70
CA VAL A 77 4.53 -4.94 15.11
C VAL A 77 4.50 -6.13 16.08
N GLU A 78 3.58 -6.12 17.06
CA GLU A 78 3.48 -7.26 17.97
C GLU A 78 3.09 -8.56 17.23
N LYS A 79 2.20 -8.49 16.26
CA LYS A 79 1.85 -9.64 15.42
C LYS A 79 3.04 -10.08 14.54
N ILE A 80 3.83 -9.14 14.03
CA ILE A 80 5.04 -9.43 13.26
C ILE A 80 6.07 -10.18 14.11
N LYS A 81 6.30 -9.76 15.34
CA LYS A 81 7.24 -10.44 16.27
C LYS A 81 6.85 -11.89 16.58
N CYS A 82 5.55 -12.20 16.51
CA CYS A 82 5.04 -13.56 16.70
C CYS A 82 4.97 -14.38 15.41
N ALA A 83 5.21 -13.77 14.26
CA ALA A 83 5.11 -14.43 12.97
C ALA A 83 6.38 -15.25 12.67
N ASP A 84 6.21 -16.48 12.21
CA ASP A 84 7.28 -17.29 11.65
C ASP A 84 7.50 -16.92 10.19
N ALA A 85 8.32 -15.90 9.93
CA ALA A 85 8.57 -15.36 8.59
C ALA A 85 10.03 -14.92 8.45
N GLU A 86 10.63 -15.24 7.33
CA GLU A 86 11.99 -14.77 7.02
C GLU A 86 11.98 -13.31 6.57
N TRP A 87 10.91 -12.89 5.84
CA TRP A 87 10.67 -11.52 5.46
C TRP A 87 9.26 -11.09 5.82
N ILE A 88 9.15 -9.85 6.27
CA ILE A 88 7.89 -9.14 6.33
C ILE A 88 7.78 -8.25 5.09
N LEU A 89 6.77 -8.50 4.29
CA LEU A 89 6.48 -7.71 3.10
C LEU A 89 5.72 -6.45 3.53
N ALA A 90 6.32 -5.29 3.32
CA ALA A 90 5.65 -4.00 3.44
C ALA A 90 4.98 -3.68 2.09
N VAL A 91 3.78 -4.18 1.90
CA VAL A 91 3.06 -4.08 0.63
C VAL A 91 2.36 -2.73 0.55
N GLN A 92 2.73 -1.93 -0.45
CA GLN A 92 2.20 -0.59 -0.68
C GLN A 92 1.29 -0.54 -1.90
N ASP A 93 0.21 0.22 -1.80
CA ASP A 93 -0.66 0.55 -2.94
C ASP A 93 -1.55 1.76 -2.63
N THR A 94 -2.07 2.40 -3.68
CA THR A 94 -3.00 3.53 -3.58
C THR A 94 -4.36 3.18 -4.16
N THR A 95 -5.41 3.46 -3.42
CA THR A 95 -6.77 3.38 -3.94
C THR A 95 -7.47 4.74 -3.90
N ALA A 96 -8.31 5.01 -4.88
CA ALA A 96 -9.17 6.20 -4.88
C ALA A 96 -10.50 5.88 -4.18
N VAL A 97 -10.94 6.79 -3.32
CA VAL A 97 -12.25 6.77 -2.66
C VAL A 97 -13.04 7.98 -3.14
N GLY A 98 -14.03 7.74 -4.00
CA GLY A 98 -14.85 8.78 -4.60
C GLY A 98 -16.15 9.01 -3.84
N PHE A 99 -16.50 10.27 -3.65
CA PHE A 99 -17.76 10.66 -3.00
C PHE A 99 -18.75 11.29 -3.98
N GLY A 100 -18.51 11.14 -5.31
CA GLY A 100 -19.38 11.70 -6.36
C GLY A 100 -19.40 13.22 -6.33
N ASP A 101 -20.57 13.78 -6.69
CA ASP A 101 -20.76 15.23 -6.80
C ASP A 101 -21.08 15.92 -5.46
N ARG A 102 -20.76 15.29 -4.33
CA ARG A 102 -21.06 15.86 -3.01
C ARG A 102 -20.20 17.09 -2.72
N LYS A 103 -20.64 18.27 -3.22
CA LYS A 103 -19.99 19.56 -2.97
C LYS A 103 -20.00 20.00 -1.50
N ALA A 104 -20.86 19.38 -0.68
CA ALA A 104 -21.06 19.73 0.72
C ALA A 104 -20.04 19.13 1.71
N ILE A 105 -19.01 18.40 1.24
CA ILE A 105 -17.97 17.86 2.11
C ILE A 105 -16.91 18.93 2.31
N GLN A 106 -16.86 19.51 3.51
CA GLN A 106 -15.89 20.54 3.88
C GLN A 106 -14.46 19.99 3.85
N GLY A 107 -13.53 20.73 3.23
CA GLY A 107 -12.13 20.33 3.11
C GLY A 107 -11.85 19.19 2.11
N MET A 108 -12.89 18.65 1.46
CA MET A 108 -12.70 17.62 0.44
C MET A 108 -12.35 18.26 -0.92
N GLY A 109 -11.25 17.82 -1.47
CA GLY A 109 -10.79 18.20 -2.80
C GLY A 109 -11.13 17.14 -3.87
N TYR A 110 -10.23 16.98 -4.83
CA TYR A 110 -10.39 16.13 -6.00
C TYR A 110 -9.43 14.94 -5.97
N TYR A 111 -9.79 13.82 -6.59
CA TYR A 111 -8.91 12.65 -6.66
C TYR A 111 -8.54 12.23 -8.10
N CYS A 112 -9.21 12.79 -9.11
CA CYS A 112 -8.97 12.49 -10.52
C CYS A 112 -8.91 13.77 -11.38
N SER A 113 -8.88 13.64 -12.70
CA SER A 113 -8.88 14.75 -13.66
C SER A 113 -10.26 15.33 -13.89
N THR A 114 -11.32 14.65 -13.48
CA THR A 114 -12.67 15.16 -13.49
C THR A 114 -12.98 15.94 -12.19
N GLU A 115 -14.06 16.70 -12.16
CA GLU A 115 -14.50 17.45 -10.96
C GLU A 115 -15.07 16.56 -9.84
N GLN A 116 -14.78 15.26 -9.87
CA GLN A 116 -15.27 14.35 -8.84
C GLN A 116 -14.49 14.54 -7.52
N ARG A 117 -15.26 14.72 -6.45
CA ARG A 117 -14.75 14.87 -5.09
C ARG A 117 -14.35 13.53 -4.49
N GLY A 118 -13.22 13.52 -3.82
CA GLY A 118 -12.71 12.30 -3.21
C GLY A 118 -11.31 12.44 -2.67
N MET A 119 -10.78 11.32 -2.22
CA MET A 119 -9.43 11.23 -1.67
C MET A 119 -8.70 10.01 -2.23
N LEU A 120 -7.40 10.10 -2.23
CA LEU A 120 -6.49 8.98 -2.43
C LEU A 120 -6.12 8.41 -1.06
N VAL A 121 -6.21 7.11 -0.92
CA VAL A 121 -5.80 6.38 0.29
C VAL A 121 -4.59 5.56 -0.09
N HIS A 122 -3.43 5.94 0.39
CA HIS A 122 -2.19 5.18 0.27
C HIS A 122 -2.03 4.33 1.52
N SER A 123 -1.88 3.04 1.34
CA SER A 123 -1.77 2.08 2.43
C SER A 123 -0.50 1.25 2.31
N CYS A 124 0.12 0.95 3.44
CA CYS A 124 1.16 -0.03 3.60
C CYS A 124 0.70 -1.08 4.60
N ILE A 125 0.59 -2.33 4.18
CA ILE A 125 0.19 -3.45 5.03
C ILE A 125 1.35 -4.43 5.21
N ALA A 126 1.46 -5.00 6.43
CA ALA A 126 2.37 -6.11 6.71
C ALA A 126 1.77 -7.43 6.22
N VAL A 127 2.57 -8.18 5.45
CA VAL A 127 2.22 -9.52 4.99
C VAL A 127 3.45 -10.42 5.19
N THR A 128 3.28 -11.64 5.69
CA THR A 128 4.42 -12.58 5.75
C THR A 128 4.85 -13.02 4.35
N ASP A 129 6.05 -13.54 4.21
CA ASP A 129 6.53 -14.13 2.95
C ASP A 129 5.75 -15.37 2.52
N GLN A 130 4.92 -15.97 3.42
CA GLN A 130 3.93 -16.99 3.10
C GLN A 130 2.56 -16.40 2.66
N GLY A 131 2.41 -15.08 2.71
CA GLY A 131 1.20 -14.38 2.25
C GLY A 131 0.09 -14.22 3.29
N ILE A 132 0.43 -14.25 4.59
CA ILE A 132 -0.52 -14.00 5.70
C ILE A 132 -0.52 -12.50 6.00
N PRO A 133 -1.64 -11.78 5.85
CA PRO A 133 -1.78 -10.40 6.26
C PRO A 133 -1.74 -10.28 7.78
N LEU A 134 -0.95 -9.36 8.33
CA LEU A 134 -0.77 -9.16 9.76
C LEU A 134 -1.44 -7.88 10.27
N GLY A 135 -1.42 -6.80 9.48
CA GLY A 135 -1.99 -5.53 9.90
C GLY A 135 -1.56 -4.35 9.02
N ILE A 136 -1.88 -3.15 9.47
CA ILE A 136 -1.54 -1.90 8.81
C ILE A 136 -0.29 -1.33 9.44
N ILE A 137 0.73 -1.02 8.62
CA ILE A 137 1.96 -0.33 9.06
C ILE A 137 1.77 1.18 8.95
N TYR A 138 1.28 1.63 7.80
CA TYR A 138 1.10 3.04 7.49
C TYR A 138 -0.12 3.25 6.61
N GLN A 139 -0.82 4.34 6.82
CA GLN A 139 -1.90 4.76 5.93
C GLN A 139 -2.05 6.28 5.92
N GLU A 140 -2.04 6.84 4.73
CA GLU A 140 -2.28 8.26 4.53
C GLU A 140 -3.46 8.50 3.57
N THR A 141 -4.14 9.61 3.78
CA THR A 141 -5.20 10.07 2.87
C THR A 141 -4.86 11.44 2.35
N ASN A 142 -4.95 11.61 1.04
CA ASN A 142 -4.65 12.85 0.36
C ASN A 142 -5.77 13.26 -0.58
N THR A 143 -5.98 14.56 -0.72
CA THR A 143 -6.92 15.13 -1.69
C THR A 143 -6.26 16.31 -2.40
N ARG A 144 -6.61 16.57 -3.66
CA ARG A 144 -6.05 17.68 -4.45
C ARG A 144 -6.92 18.90 -4.30
N GLU A 145 -6.33 20.08 -4.19
CA GLU A 145 -7.07 21.34 -4.21
C GLU A 145 -7.79 21.60 -5.55
N LYS A 146 -7.17 21.13 -6.63
CA LYS A 146 -7.69 21.26 -8.00
C LYS A 146 -7.74 19.89 -8.68
N PRO A 147 -8.63 19.68 -9.67
CA PRO A 147 -8.59 18.50 -10.51
C PRO A 147 -7.20 18.32 -11.12
N ARG A 148 -6.81 17.07 -11.36
CA ARG A 148 -5.51 16.78 -11.98
C ARG A 148 -5.46 17.43 -13.36
N ASP A 149 -4.47 18.29 -13.57
CA ASP A 149 -4.23 18.93 -14.85
C ASP A 149 -3.52 17.95 -15.80
N ASP A 150 -4.29 17.35 -16.70
CA ASP A 150 -3.77 16.44 -17.71
C ASP A 150 -3.21 17.17 -18.94
N SER A 151 -3.39 18.50 -19.07
CA SER A 151 -2.84 19.32 -20.14
C SER A 151 -1.33 19.58 -20.03
N GLN A 152 -0.75 19.42 -18.85
CA GLN A 152 0.66 19.61 -18.62
C GLN A 152 1.51 18.67 -19.45
N THR A 153 2.57 19.23 -20.07
CA THR A 153 3.52 18.44 -20.86
C THR A 153 4.27 17.43 -19.99
N LYS A 154 4.75 16.37 -20.61
CA LYS A 154 5.61 15.38 -19.92
C LYS A 154 6.85 16.03 -19.29
N GLU A 155 7.38 17.09 -19.88
CA GLU A 155 8.55 17.80 -19.40
C GLU A 155 8.23 18.61 -18.14
N GLN A 156 7.12 19.36 -18.12
CA GLN A 156 6.63 20.09 -16.95
C GLN A 156 6.36 19.16 -15.76
N LYS A 157 5.72 18.00 -16.01
CA LYS A 157 5.47 16.98 -14.96
C LYS A 157 6.79 16.38 -14.42
N ARG A 158 7.81 16.28 -15.27
CA ARG A 158 9.10 15.67 -14.90
C ARG A 158 10.01 16.65 -14.15
N SER A 159 9.97 17.94 -14.44
CA SER A 159 10.84 18.96 -13.82
C SER A 159 10.45 19.32 -12.38
N ARG A 160 9.26 18.93 -11.90
CA ARG A 160 8.85 19.19 -10.52
C ARG A 160 9.74 18.45 -9.54
N PRO A 161 10.03 19.01 -8.36
CA PRO A 161 10.58 18.28 -7.21
C PRO A 161 9.77 17.02 -6.90
N ILE A 162 10.39 16.01 -6.30
CA ILE A 162 9.70 14.76 -6.01
C ILE A 162 8.58 14.95 -4.97
N GLU A 163 8.79 15.87 -4.03
CA GLU A 163 7.85 16.23 -2.96
C GLU A 163 6.52 16.78 -3.49
N GLU A 164 6.55 17.39 -4.68
CA GLU A 164 5.35 17.91 -5.36
C GLU A 164 4.67 16.86 -6.27
N LYS A 165 5.26 15.67 -6.39
CA LYS A 165 4.73 14.60 -7.23
C LYS A 165 3.88 13.64 -6.41
N GLU A 166 2.86 13.09 -7.06
CA GLU A 166 2.03 12.05 -6.44
C GLU A 166 2.82 10.80 -6.04
N ASN A 167 3.95 10.55 -6.70
CA ASN A 167 4.82 9.43 -6.38
C ASN A 167 5.53 9.61 -5.04
N PHE A 168 5.58 10.82 -4.48
CA PHE A 168 6.22 11.07 -3.19
C PHE A 168 5.63 10.21 -2.07
N ARG A 169 4.34 9.93 -2.10
CA ARG A 169 3.67 9.05 -1.12
C ARG A 169 4.30 7.66 -0.99
N TRP A 170 4.92 7.14 -2.06
CA TRP A 170 5.60 5.85 -2.01
C TRP A 170 6.91 5.94 -1.23
N LEU A 171 7.66 7.02 -1.40
CA LEU A 171 8.86 7.33 -0.62
C LEU A 171 8.51 7.55 0.84
N ASP A 172 7.53 8.39 1.09
CA ASP A 172 7.08 8.73 2.43
C ASP A 172 6.60 7.48 3.18
N SER A 173 5.81 6.65 2.52
CA SER A 173 5.37 5.36 3.07
C SER A 173 6.52 4.40 3.39
N MET A 174 7.59 4.38 2.59
CA MET A 174 8.80 3.60 2.89
C MET A 174 9.50 4.15 4.13
N ARG A 175 9.71 5.48 4.22
CA ARG A 175 10.31 6.14 5.38
C ARG A 175 9.52 5.84 6.65
N GLU A 176 8.21 6.04 6.60
CA GLU A 176 7.30 5.81 7.71
C GLU A 176 7.27 4.34 8.14
N THR A 177 7.39 3.41 7.18
CA THR A 177 7.53 1.99 7.48
C THR A 177 8.80 1.70 8.25
N LEU A 178 9.94 2.23 7.81
CA LEU A 178 11.23 2.01 8.48
C LEU A 178 11.28 2.64 9.88
N LEU A 179 10.61 3.80 10.07
CA LEU A 179 10.52 4.45 11.39
C LEU A 179 9.68 3.63 12.39
N ARG A 180 8.67 2.92 11.92
CA ARG A 180 7.74 2.15 12.77
C ARG A 180 8.21 0.73 13.03
N MET A 181 9.03 0.19 12.15
CA MET A 181 9.48 -1.21 12.27
C MET A 181 10.76 -1.32 13.10
N PRO A 182 10.85 -2.35 13.96
CA PRO A 182 12.11 -2.68 14.64
C PRO A 182 13.20 -3.00 13.62
N ALA A 183 14.42 -2.53 13.91
CA ALA A 183 15.57 -2.66 13.00
C ALA A 183 16.05 -4.10 12.77
N ASP A 184 15.69 -5.02 13.66
CA ASP A 184 16.04 -6.44 13.61
C ASP A 184 15.07 -7.28 12.76
N ILE A 185 13.97 -6.67 12.31
CA ILE A 185 12.98 -7.36 11.45
C ILE A 185 13.32 -7.10 9.99
N PRO A 186 13.60 -8.16 9.19
CA PRO A 186 13.83 -8.02 7.76
C PRO A 186 12.57 -7.56 7.03
N ILE A 187 12.58 -6.32 6.51
CA ILE A 187 11.46 -5.73 5.76
C ILE A 187 11.78 -5.72 4.27
N LEU A 188 10.89 -6.25 3.46
CA LEU A 188 10.92 -6.13 2.00
C LEU A 188 9.76 -5.25 1.53
N THR A 189 10.06 -4.04 1.07
CA THR A 189 9.04 -3.15 0.50
C THR A 189 8.59 -3.65 -0.86
N VAL A 190 7.30 -3.93 -1.03
CA VAL A 190 6.74 -4.47 -2.27
C VAL A 190 5.79 -3.47 -2.90
N CYS A 191 6.12 -3.02 -4.12
CA CYS A 191 5.35 -2.01 -4.86
C CYS A 191 4.99 -2.51 -6.26
N ASP A 192 3.91 -1.94 -6.80
CA ASP A 192 3.59 -2.07 -8.20
C ASP A 192 4.43 -1.09 -9.07
N ARG A 193 4.02 -0.94 -10.34
CA ARG A 193 4.67 -0.04 -11.32
C ARG A 193 4.66 1.45 -10.95
N GLU A 194 3.82 1.88 -10.01
CA GLU A 194 3.82 3.27 -9.55
C GLU A 194 5.06 3.58 -8.69
N GLY A 195 5.67 2.57 -8.05
CA GLY A 195 6.96 2.65 -7.36
C GLY A 195 8.18 2.69 -8.29
N ASP A 196 8.00 2.59 -9.61
CA ASP A 196 9.09 2.53 -10.58
C ASP A 196 9.67 3.90 -10.93
N PHE A 197 10.37 4.54 -9.98
CA PHE A 197 11.08 5.81 -10.20
C PHE A 197 12.45 5.81 -9.50
N TYR A 198 13.42 6.52 -10.09
CA TYR A 198 14.83 6.43 -9.68
C TYR A 198 15.08 6.97 -8.27
N GLU A 199 14.36 8.01 -7.89
CA GLU A 199 14.46 8.63 -6.57
C GLU A 199 14.14 7.61 -5.46
N PHE A 200 13.14 6.73 -5.66
CA PHE A 200 12.82 5.66 -4.74
C PHE A 200 13.99 4.68 -4.57
N PHE A 201 14.57 4.23 -5.68
CA PHE A 201 15.67 3.27 -5.65
C PHE A 201 16.93 3.85 -5.00
N SER A 202 17.24 5.14 -5.28
CA SER A 202 18.39 5.84 -4.70
C SER A 202 18.23 5.97 -3.19
N GLU A 203 17.08 6.39 -2.72
CA GLU A 203 16.82 6.59 -1.31
C GLU A 203 16.75 5.25 -0.55
N ALA A 204 16.12 4.23 -1.13
CA ALA A 204 16.12 2.89 -0.54
C ALA A 204 17.55 2.38 -0.31
N ALA A 205 18.46 2.63 -1.29
CA ALA A 205 19.87 2.26 -1.15
C ALA A 205 20.60 3.08 -0.06
N ASP A 206 20.27 4.35 0.11
CA ASP A 206 20.83 5.20 1.18
C ASP A 206 20.35 4.76 2.56
N LEU A 207 19.08 4.39 2.68
CA LEU A 207 18.47 3.88 3.90
C LEU A 207 18.77 2.39 4.17
N LYS A 208 19.46 1.69 3.25
CA LYS A 208 19.68 0.24 3.27
C LYS A 208 18.36 -0.55 3.38
N ALA A 209 17.32 -0.03 2.73
CA ALA A 209 16.00 -0.64 2.69
C ALA A 209 15.88 -1.61 1.51
N ASP A 210 15.39 -2.82 1.77
CA ASP A 210 15.13 -3.77 0.72
C ASP A 210 13.79 -3.50 0.05
N PHE A 211 13.78 -3.63 -1.28
CA PHE A 211 12.58 -3.49 -2.07
C PHE A 211 12.43 -4.57 -3.14
N LEU A 212 11.20 -4.79 -3.59
CA LEU A 212 10.83 -5.61 -4.74
C LEU A 212 9.74 -4.88 -5.52
N ILE A 213 10.09 -4.34 -6.67
CA ILE A 213 9.22 -3.45 -7.45
C ILE A 213 9.04 -3.96 -8.86
N ARG A 214 7.78 -3.95 -9.36
CA ARG A 214 7.50 -4.18 -10.77
C ARG A 214 7.86 -2.94 -11.57
N ILE A 215 8.78 -3.09 -12.54
CA ILE A 215 9.21 -1.98 -13.38
C ILE A 215 8.47 -1.97 -14.72
N VAL A 216 8.26 -0.76 -15.24
CA VAL A 216 7.68 -0.50 -16.58
C VAL A 216 8.56 0.41 -17.41
N GLN A 217 9.57 1.05 -16.80
CA GLN A 217 10.51 1.86 -17.53
C GLN A 217 11.65 1.00 -18.07
N ASN A 218 11.78 0.96 -19.38
CA ASN A 218 12.86 0.23 -20.06
C ASN A 218 14.15 1.04 -19.99
N ARG A 219 14.81 1.00 -18.83
CA ARG A 219 16.03 1.77 -18.52
C ARG A 219 17.23 1.24 -19.28
N MET A 220 18.21 2.13 -19.46
CA MET A 220 19.55 1.74 -19.86
C MET A 220 20.23 1.04 -18.69
N VAL A 221 20.91 -0.03 -18.97
CA VAL A 221 21.80 -0.76 -18.06
C VAL A 221 23.22 -0.77 -18.64
N ASP A 222 24.10 -1.57 -18.07
CA ASP A 222 25.47 -1.71 -18.54
C ASP A 222 25.54 -1.90 -20.06
N ASP A 223 26.61 -1.46 -20.66
CA ASP A 223 26.89 -1.56 -22.10
C ASP A 223 25.89 -0.86 -23.04
N GLY A 224 25.12 0.11 -22.51
CA GLY A 224 24.15 0.87 -23.30
C GLY A 224 22.94 0.09 -23.76
N LYS A 225 22.70 -1.07 -23.21
CA LYS A 225 21.55 -1.93 -23.51
C LYS A 225 20.32 -1.57 -22.70
N LYS A 226 19.17 -2.04 -23.13
CA LYS A 226 17.89 -1.85 -22.44
C LYS A 226 17.56 -3.03 -21.55
N ILE A 227 17.17 -2.77 -20.29
CA ILE A 227 16.92 -3.80 -19.26
C ILE A 227 15.94 -4.88 -19.71
N PHE A 228 14.86 -4.52 -20.41
CA PHE A 228 13.89 -5.53 -20.88
C PHE A 228 14.45 -6.44 -21.97
N HIS A 229 15.30 -5.89 -22.84
CA HIS A 229 15.98 -6.70 -23.86
C HIS A 229 16.98 -7.64 -23.20
N GLU A 230 17.81 -7.14 -22.30
CA GLU A 230 18.79 -7.94 -21.57
C GLU A 230 18.16 -9.09 -20.80
N LEU A 231 17.03 -8.85 -20.14
CA LEU A 231 16.34 -9.89 -19.39
C LEU A 231 15.70 -10.93 -20.30
N ARG A 232 15.05 -10.51 -21.40
CA ARG A 232 14.43 -11.45 -22.36
C ARG A 232 15.45 -12.30 -23.11
N SER A 233 16.64 -11.78 -23.34
CA SER A 233 17.73 -12.50 -24.04
C SER A 233 18.61 -13.34 -23.11
N SER A 234 18.46 -13.19 -21.79
CA SER A 234 19.18 -14.00 -20.83
C SER A 234 18.62 -15.44 -20.80
N PRO A 235 19.41 -16.45 -20.41
CA PRO A 235 18.90 -17.80 -20.31
C PRO A 235 17.80 -17.91 -19.25
N VAL A 236 16.87 -18.86 -19.47
CA VAL A 236 15.87 -19.23 -18.45
C VAL A 236 16.63 -19.81 -17.27
N ALA A 237 16.45 -19.25 -16.08
CA ALA A 237 17.07 -19.70 -14.85
C ALA A 237 16.29 -20.85 -14.19
N GLY A 238 14.97 -20.93 -14.48
CA GLY A 238 14.13 -21.99 -13.96
C GLY A 238 12.64 -21.74 -14.26
N SER A 239 11.79 -22.61 -13.73
CA SER A 239 10.33 -22.52 -13.88
C SER A 239 9.65 -22.80 -12.55
N MET A 240 8.57 -22.08 -12.27
CA MET A 240 7.77 -22.29 -11.08
C MET A 240 6.27 -22.20 -11.35
N VAL A 241 5.46 -22.70 -10.43
CA VAL A 241 4.01 -22.53 -10.48
C VAL A 241 3.62 -21.37 -9.57
N VAL A 242 2.97 -20.37 -10.13
CA VAL A 242 2.46 -19.21 -9.41
C VAL A 242 0.93 -19.26 -9.35
N ARG A 243 0.37 -19.09 -8.17
CA ARG A 243 -1.08 -18.96 -8.01
C ARG A 243 -1.49 -17.52 -8.27
N MET A 244 -2.14 -17.30 -9.40
CA MET A 244 -2.73 -16.01 -9.74
C MET A 244 -4.08 -15.84 -9.05
N SER A 245 -4.26 -14.70 -8.40
CA SER A 245 -5.54 -14.33 -7.80
C SER A 245 -6.61 -14.08 -8.88
N ARG A 246 -7.89 -14.21 -8.49
CA ARG A 246 -9.01 -13.85 -9.37
C ARG A 246 -8.90 -12.38 -9.81
N ASN A 247 -9.06 -12.13 -11.10
CA ASN A 247 -9.24 -10.77 -11.63
C ASN A 247 -10.73 -10.52 -11.93
N PRO A 248 -11.47 -9.83 -11.03
CA PRO A 248 -12.90 -9.60 -11.23
C PRO A 248 -13.22 -8.69 -12.41
N LYS A 249 -12.32 -7.78 -12.78
CA LYS A 249 -12.50 -6.83 -13.89
C LYS A 249 -12.49 -7.51 -15.25
N GLU A 250 -11.66 -8.53 -15.40
CA GLU A 250 -11.52 -9.30 -16.64
C GLU A 250 -12.26 -10.65 -16.57
N HIS A 251 -13.03 -10.88 -15.50
CA HIS A 251 -13.75 -12.14 -15.25
C HIS A 251 -12.86 -13.40 -15.25
N ILE A 252 -11.57 -13.24 -14.94
CA ILE A 252 -10.61 -14.35 -14.88
C ILE A 252 -10.65 -14.97 -13.49
N PRO A 253 -10.93 -16.28 -13.33
CA PRO A 253 -10.87 -16.97 -12.03
C PRO A 253 -9.42 -17.10 -11.55
N SER A 254 -9.26 -17.38 -10.25
CA SER A 254 -7.93 -17.74 -9.73
C SER A 254 -7.44 -19.01 -10.40
N ARG A 255 -6.18 -19.03 -10.81
CA ARG A 255 -5.57 -20.17 -11.50
C ARG A 255 -4.11 -20.34 -11.14
N ASN A 256 -3.62 -21.55 -11.22
CA ASN A 256 -2.19 -21.83 -11.16
C ASN A 256 -1.62 -21.73 -12.59
N ILE A 257 -0.55 -20.98 -12.74
CA ILE A 257 0.14 -20.83 -14.02
C ILE A 257 1.60 -21.23 -13.89
N LYS A 258 2.12 -21.92 -14.87
CA LYS A 258 3.56 -22.21 -14.96
C LYS A 258 4.23 -20.99 -15.57
N MET A 259 5.24 -20.47 -14.88
CA MET A 259 6.01 -19.30 -15.30
C MET A 259 7.49 -19.66 -15.36
N ASP A 260 8.13 -19.25 -16.45
CA ASP A 260 9.58 -19.26 -16.56
C ASP A 260 10.14 -17.97 -15.99
N TYR A 261 11.31 -18.04 -15.38
CA TYR A 261 11.98 -16.86 -14.86
C TYR A 261 13.43 -16.76 -15.33
N HIS A 262 13.85 -15.52 -15.51
CA HIS A 262 15.22 -15.12 -15.84
C HIS A 262 15.71 -14.21 -14.74
N CYS A 263 17.00 -14.24 -14.42
CA CYS A 263 17.59 -13.41 -13.39
C CYS A 263 18.95 -12.88 -13.84
N LYS A 264 19.19 -11.58 -13.60
CA LYS A 264 20.47 -10.94 -13.93
C LYS A 264 20.79 -9.83 -12.92
N LYS A 265 22.05 -9.72 -12.52
CA LYS A 265 22.55 -8.51 -11.88
C LYS A 265 22.67 -7.41 -12.92
N VAL A 266 22.21 -6.21 -12.60
CA VAL A 266 22.21 -5.06 -13.49
C VAL A 266 22.66 -3.81 -12.75
N THR A 267 23.35 -2.92 -13.45
CA THR A 267 23.61 -1.58 -12.98
C THR A 267 22.65 -0.63 -13.67
N ILE A 268 21.83 0.09 -12.92
CA ILE A 268 21.01 1.17 -13.44
C ILE A 268 21.66 2.51 -13.14
N TYR A 269 21.51 3.47 -14.05
CA TYR A 269 22.13 4.77 -13.93
C TYR A 269 21.10 5.86 -13.69
N ARG A 270 21.54 6.90 -12.94
CA ARG A 270 20.75 8.11 -12.76
C ARG A 270 20.37 8.68 -14.12
N PRO A 271 19.07 8.96 -14.37
CA PRO A 271 18.66 9.60 -15.62
C PRO A 271 19.38 10.94 -15.80
N GLN A 272 19.97 11.19 -16.97
CA GLN A 272 20.78 12.41 -17.27
C GLN A 272 20.07 13.73 -16.96
N ARG A 273 18.74 13.74 -17.04
CA ARG A 273 17.90 14.89 -16.70
C ARG A 273 17.77 15.16 -15.20
N ARG A 274 18.14 14.19 -14.35
CA ARG A 274 18.14 14.31 -12.89
C ARG A 274 19.51 14.78 -12.45
N LYS A 275 19.58 16.07 -12.08
CA LYS A 275 20.84 16.73 -11.68
C LYS A 275 20.98 16.85 -10.16
N GLU A 276 20.02 16.34 -9.41
CA GLU A 276 20.00 16.38 -7.96
C GLU A 276 21.21 15.61 -7.40
N LYS A 277 22.09 16.33 -6.70
CA LYS A 277 23.37 15.79 -6.19
C LYS A 277 23.21 14.71 -5.13
N HIS A 278 22.06 14.69 -4.44
CA HIS A 278 21.77 13.70 -3.43
C HIS A 278 21.41 12.31 -4.02
N LEU A 279 21.04 12.24 -5.31
CA LEU A 279 20.75 10.97 -5.96
C LEU A 279 22.05 10.26 -6.34
N ARG A 280 22.13 8.98 -6.03
CA ARG A 280 23.24 8.12 -6.44
C ARG A 280 23.43 8.14 -7.96
N GLU A 281 24.65 8.05 -8.43
CA GLU A 281 24.94 8.03 -9.86
C GLU A 281 24.57 6.70 -10.50
N LYS A 282 24.79 5.61 -9.78
CA LYS A 282 24.49 4.25 -10.20
C LYS A 282 24.01 3.40 -9.04
N LEU A 283 23.27 2.35 -9.36
CA LEU A 283 22.75 1.37 -8.40
C LEU A 283 22.92 -0.04 -8.97
N GLU A 284 23.53 -0.91 -8.21
CA GLU A 284 23.65 -2.34 -8.53
C GLU A 284 22.46 -3.08 -7.92
N LEU A 285 21.66 -3.72 -8.76
CA LEU A 285 20.40 -4.35 -8.39
C LEU A 285 20.28 -5.73 -9.03
N THR A 286 19.36 -6.53 -8.52
CA THR A 286 18.93 -7.77 -9.17
C THR A 286 17.67 -7.51 -9.97
N ALA A 287 17.66 -7.90 -11.24
CA ALA A 287 16.51 -7.81 -12.11
C ALA A 287 15.99 -9.23 -12.43
N ILE A 288 14.68 -9.44 -12.32
CA ILE A 288 14.02 -10.71 -12.56
C ILE A 288 12.93 -10.49 -13.61
N TYR A 289 12.95 -11.28 -14.67
CA TYR A 289 11.87 -11.34 -15.66
C TYR A 289 11.13 -12.65 -15.50
N VAL A 290 9.81 -12.58 -15.36
CA VAL A 290 8.93 -13.73 -15.16
C VAL A 290 7.82 -13.68 -16.19
N HIS A 291 7.58 -14.77 -16.89
CA HIS A 291 6.55 -14.83 -17.93
C HIS A 291 5.84 -16.19 -17.99
N GLU A 292 4.59 -16.19 -18.42
CA GLU A 292 3.80 -17.42 -18.60
C GLU A 292 4.40 -18.26 -19.72
N CYS A 293 4.62 -19.57 -19.46
CA CYS A 293 5.22 -20.49 -20.41
C CYS A 293 4.33 -20.67 -21.65
N GLY A 294 4.90 -20.54 -22.84
CA GLY A 294 4.26 -20.92 -24.11
C GLY A 294 3.12 -20.02 -24.59
N LYS A 295 2.83 -18.89 -23.95
CA LYS A 295 1.76 -17.96 -24.33
C LYS A 295 2.17 -16.51 -24.15
N LYS A 296 1.56 -15.60 -24.96
CA LYS A 296 1.46 -14.19 -24.57
C LYS A 296 0.47 -14.11 -23.41
N GLY A 297 0.98 -14.08 -22.20
CA GLY A 297 0.20 -14.07 -20.97
C GLY A 297 0.73 -13.07 -19.97
N THR A 298 0.67 -13.42 -18.71
CA THR A 298 1.20 -12.59 -17.63
C THR A 298 2.72 -12.49 -17.71
N GLU A 299 3.25 -11.27 -17.68
CA GLU A 299 4.69 -11.02 -17.53
C GLU A 299 4.98 -9.96 -16.47
N TRP A 300 6.06 -10.17 -15.74
CA TRP A 300 6.56 -9.22 -14.75
C TRP A 300 8.04 -8.95 -14.98
N PHE A 301 8.42 -7.68 -14.97
CA PHE A 301 9.80 -7.25 -14.83
C PHE A 301 9.95 -6.71 -13.41
N LEU A 302 10.74 -7.38 -12.58
CA LEU A 302 10.94 -7.04 -11.18
C LEU A 302 12.35 -6.52 -10.98
N LEU A 303 12.50 -5.56 -10.09
CA LEU A 303 13.79 -5.00 -9.68
C LEU A 303 13.86 -5.04 -8.15
N THR A 304 15.01 -5.47 -7.59
CA THR A 304 15.18 -5.61 -6.15
C THR A 304 16.62 -5.31 -5.74
N THR A 305 16.77 -4.85 -4.50
CA THR A 305 18.07 -4.72 -3.80
C THR A 305 18.61 -6.07 -3.31
N VAL A 306 17.72 -7.06 -3.15
CA VAL A 306 18.10 -8.37 -2.63
C VAL A 306 19.06 -9.07 -3.59
N THR A 307 20.23 -9.45 -3.07
CA THR A 307 21.20 -10.24 -3.83
C THR A 307 20.79 -11.71 -3.85
N VAL A 308 20.56 -12.23 -5.05
CA VAL A 308 20.16 -13.63 -5.26
C VAL A 308 21.37 -14.52 -5.45
N LYS A 309 21.41 -15.65 -4.76
CA LYS A 309 22.49 -16.66 -4.80
C LYS A 309 22.01 -18.03 -5.30
N SER A 310 20.70 -18.27 -5.35
CA SER A 310 20.12 -19.56 -5.72
C SER A 310 18.78 -19.39 -6.46
N GLU A 311 18.37 -20.40 -7.20
CA GLU A 311 17.05 -20.46 -7.85
C GLU A 311 15.91 -20.37 -6.83
N LYS A 312 16.04 -20.99 -5.66
CA LYS A 312 15.04 -20.93 -4.58
C LYS A 312 14.80 -19.51 -4.09
N GLU A 313 15.83 -18.67 -4.04
CA GLU A 313 15.68 -17.25 -3.65
C GLU A 313 14.96 -16.46 -4.75
N ILE A 314 15.17 -16.78 -6.03
CA ILE A 314 14.40 -16.17 -7.14
C ILE A 314 12.92 -16.54 -6.99
N GLU A 315 12.62 -17.83 -6.82
CA GLU A 315 11.26 -18.33 -6.65
C GLU A 315 10.58 -17.68 -5.46
N LYS A 316 11.29 -17.53 -4.35
CA LYS A 316 10.80 -16.85 -3.15
C LYS A 316 10.46 -15.38 -3.44
N LEU A 317 11.32 -14.62 -4.11
CA LEU A 317 11.05 -13.22 -4.49
C LEU A 317 9.83 -13.12 -5.43
N VAL A 318 9.72 -14.01 -6.42
CA VAL A 318 8.55 -14.05 -7.32
C VAL A 318 7.27 -14.34 -6.54
N GLN A 319 7.33 -15.25 -5.57
CA GLN A 319 6.20 -15.55 -4.69
C GLN A 319 5.84 -14.35 -3.79
N CYS A 320 6.84 -13.68 -3.22
CA CYS A 320 6.64 -12.44 -2.45
C CYS A 320 5.94 -11.37 -3.30
N TYR A 321 6.35 -11.22 -4.57
CA TYR A 321 5.66 -10.29 -5.47
C TYR A 321 4.21 -10.70 -5.76
N ALA A 322 3.94 -12.00 -5.91
CA ALA A 322 2.58 -12.49 -6.10
C ALA A 322 1.68 -12.16 -4.89
N HIS A 323 2.23 -12.08 -3.69
CA HIS A 323 1.47 -11.69 -2.48
C HIS A 323 1.07 -10.22 -2.46
N ARG A 324 1.60 -9.36 -3.34
CA ARG A 324 1.15 -7.98 -3.51
C ARG A 324 -0.36 -7.85 -3.68
N TRP A 325 -1.01 -8.83 -4.29
CA TRP A 325 -2.49 -8.85 -4.44
C TRP A 325 -3.27 -8.78 -3.13
N LYS A 326 -2.64 -9.03 -1.99
CA LYS A 326 -3.29 -8.92 -0.68
C LYS A 326 -3.79 -7.49 -0.42
N ILE A 327 -3.03 -6.47 -0.82
CA ILE A 327 -3.45 -5.09 -0.64
C ILE A 327 -4.62 -4.70 -1.55
N GLU A 328 -4.69 -5.24 -2.77
CA GLU A 328 -5.84 -5.02 -3.65
C GLU A 328 -7.11 -5.65 -3.07
N ARG A 329 -6.98 -6.83 -2.45
CA ARG A 329 -8.07 -7.47 -1.73
C ARG A 329 -8.50 -6.66 -0.52
N PHE A 330 -7.56 -6.16 0.26
CA PHE A 330 -7.81 -5.25 1.37
C PHE A 330 -8.56 -3.98 0.91
N HIS A 331 -8.10 -3.31 -0.12
CA HIS A 331 -8.79 -2.14 -0.70
C HIS A 331 -10.20 -2.46 -1.21
N PHE A 332 -10.39 -3.64 -1.79
CA PHE A 332 -11.71 -4.09 -2.21
C PHE A 332 -12.65 -4.26 -1.02
N ILE A 333 -12.20 -4.86 0.08
CA ILE A 333 -13.00 -5.04 1.30
C ILE A 333 -13.33 -3.68 1.92
N LEU A 334 -12.35 -2.78 2.04
CA LEU A 334 -12.54 -1.42 2.53
C LEU A 334 -13.64 -0.67 1.75
N LYS A 335 -13.61 -0.75 0.42
CA LYS A 335 -14.56 -0.04 -0.45
C LYS A 335 -15.92 -0.73 -0.51
N SER A 336 -15.95 -2.03 -0.76
CA SER A 336 -17.19 -2.79 -0.99
C SER A 336 -17.83 -3.28 0.31
N GLY A 337 -17.04 -3.78 1.25
CA GLY A 337 -17.50 -4.24 2.57
C GLY A 337 -17.80 -3.08 3.50
N GLY A 338 -16.84 -2.20 3.69
CA GLY A 338 -16.97 -0.99 4.52
C GLY A 338 -17.85 0.09 3.89
N LYS A 339 -18.11 0.02 2.59
CA LYS A 339 -18.89 1.02 1.81
C LYS A 339 -18.48 2.46 2.13
N ILE A 340 -17.19 2.69 2.31
CA ILE A 340 -16.66 4.00 2.75
C ILE A 340 -17.10 5.14 1.81
N GLU A 341 -17.27 4.88 0.52
CA GLU A 341 -17.76 5.83 -0.47
C GLU A 341 -19.20 6.27 -0.24
N LYS A 342 -19.99 5.49 0.52
CA LYS A 342 -21.37 5.80 0.91
C LYS A 342 -21.47 6.49 2.27
N ASN A 343 -20.36 6.68 2.98
CA ASN A 343 -20.35 7.35 4.28
C ASN A 343 -20.85 8.78 4.16
N GLN A 344 -21.70 9.22 5.11
CA GLN A 344 -22.39 10.51 5.07
C GLN A 344 -21.68 11.62 5.87
N ALA A 345 -20.47 11.41 6.33
CA ALA A 345 -19.71 12.47 6.98
C ALA A 345 -19.48 13.65 6.03
N ARG A 346 -19.50 14.86 6.58
CA ARG A 346 -19.47 16.12 5.83
C ARG A 346 -18.15 16.87 5.96
N GLU A 347 -17.12 16.23 6.48
CA GLU A 347 -15.80 16.81 6.66
C GLU A 347 -14.73 15.80 6.24
N TYR A 348 -13.73 16.28 5.52
CA TYR A 348 -12.60 15.46 5.06
C TYR A 348 -11.88 14.77 6.22
N GLY A 349 -11.57 15.52 7.30
CA GLY A 349 -10.89 14.95 8.48
C GLY A 349 -11.65 13.77 9.09
N ARG A 350 -12.98 13.86 9.19
CA ARG A 350 -13.80 12.76 9.67
C ARG A 350 -13.80 11.56 8.72
N LEU A 351 -13.84 11.80 7.41
CA LEU A 351 -13.78 10.72 6.42
C LEU A 351 -12.42 10.04 6.43
N SER A 352 -11.34 10.79 6.58
CA SER A 352 -9.98 10.27 6.74
C SER A 352 -9.87 9.39 7.98
N PHE A 353 -10.35 9.85 9.14
CA PHE A 353 -10.39 9.08 10.38
C PHE A 353 -11.21 7.79 10.24
N LEU A 354 -12.42 7.91 9.70
CA LEU A 354 -13.30 6.75 9.48
C LEU A 354 -12.69 5.76 8.50
N THR A 355 -11.95 6.23 7.49
CA THR A 355 -11.26 5.35 6.55
C THR A 355 -10.22 4.51 7.27
N LEU A 356 -9.42 5.09 8.15
CA LEU A 356 -8.44 4.34 8.95
C LEU A 356 -9.14 3.32 9.86
N LEU A 357 -10.23 3.70 10.51
CA LEU A 357 -11.01 2.78 11.37
C LEU A 357 -11.60 1.61 10.56
N TYR A 358 -12.21 1.90 9.41
CA TYR A 358 -12.72 0.84 8.51
C TYR A 358 -11.60 0.00 7.89
N SER A 359 -10.39 0.54 7.76
CA SER A 359 -9.22 -0.20 7.31
C SER A 359 -8.82 -1.28 8.31
N VAL A 360 -8.85 -0.99 9.61
CA VAL A 360 -8.61 -2.00 10.66
C VAL A 360 -9.68 -3.09 10.60
N ILE A 361 -10.95 -2.71 10.44
CA ILE A 361 -12.05 -3.68 10.32
C ILE A 361 -11.88 -4.55 9.05
N ALA A 362 -11.39 -3.97 7.95
CA ALA A 362 -11.19 -4.68 6.69
C ALA A 362 -10.00 -5.67 6.72
N MET A 363 -9.07 -5.51 7.65
CA MET A 363 -7.94 -6.43 7.85
C MET A 363 -8.31 -7.69 8.63
N GLN A 364 -9.46 -7.70 9.25
CA GLN A 364 -9.98 -8.81 10.03
C GLN A 364 -10.84 -9.75 9.20
#